data_4069d96ae6c0ab01e3e41d8192b762e3
#
_entry.id   4069d96ae6c0ab01e3e41d8192b762e3
#
_cell.length_a   1.000
_cell.length_b   1.000
_cell.length_c   1.000
_cell.angle_alpha   90.00
_cell.angle_beta   90.00
_cell.angle_gamma   90.00
#
_symmetry.space_group_name_H-M   'P 1'
#
loop_
_entity.id
_entity.type
_entity.pdbx_description
1 polymer ?
#
loop_
_entity_poly.entity_id
_entity_poly.type
_entity_poly.pdbx_seq_one_letter_code
_entity_poly.pdbx_strand_id
1 'polypeptide(L)'
;MSFWKVAAAQYEPRKTSLTEQVAHHLEFVRAAARQQCQLLVFPSLSLLGCDYSRRALPAPPDLSLLDPLCYAATTWRMTIIAGLPVEYNDRFIRGIAVFAPWRKTPGINHQSHGACLGRRSRTITVVDEQPEGMDMDPTCSLFTTGQCLGEPDLLASTRRLQFFSHQYSIAVLMANARGNSALWDEHGRLIVRADRGSLLLVGQRSSQGWQGDIIPLR
;
A
#
# COMPACT_ATOMS: atom_id res chain seq x y z
N MET A 1 -22.51 -13.65 2.17
CA MET A 1 -21.28 -13.47 2.95
C MET A 1 -20.50 -12.32 2.30
N SER A 2 -20.09 -11.33 3.07
CA SER A 2 -19.33 -10.19 2.53
C SER A 2 -17.88 -10.62 2.37
N PHE A 3 -17.42 -10.78 1.14
CA PHE A 3 -15.99 -10.94 0.85
C PHE A 3 -15.30 -9.58 0.91
N TRP A 4 -14.10 -9.56 1.46
CA TRP A 4 -13.26 -8.37 1.46
C TRP A 4 -12.00 -8.66 0.63
N LYS A 5 -11.82 -7.90 -0.44
CA LYS A 5 -10.68 -8.03 -1.33
C LYS A 5 -9.77 -6.81 -1.21
N VAL A 6 -8.49 -7.10 -1.08
CA VAL A 6 -7.41 -6.11 -0.98
C VAL A 6 -6.33 -6.44 -2.01
N ALA A 7 -5.60 -5.44 -2.47
CA ALA A 7 -4.53 -5.66 -3.42
C ALA A 7 -3.27 -4.86 -3.08
N ALA A 8 -2.12 -5.44 -3.42
CA ALA A 8 -0.83 -4.77 -3.45
C ALA A 8 -0.33 -4.67 -4.89
N ALA A 9 0.04 -3.48 -5.32
CA ALA A 9 0.69 -3.24 -6.60
C ALA A 9 2.17 -3.57 -6.51
N GLN A 10 2.69 -4.26 -7.53
CA GLN A 10 4.10 -4.55 -7.67
C GLN A 10 4.56 -4.26 -9.09
N TYR A 11 5.67 -3.56 -9.24
CA TYR A 11 6.26 -3.22 -10.53
C TYR A 11 7.71 -2.79 -10.38
N GLU A 12 8.47 -2.82 -11.47
CA GLU A 12 9.81 -2.23 -11.51
C GLU A 12 9.72 -0.70 -11.49
N PRO A 13 10.44 -0.03 -10.58
CA PRO A 13 10.45 1.43 -10.50
C PRO A 13 10.89 2.07 -11.82
N ARG A 14 10.22 3.16 -12.18
CA ARG A 14 10.53 3.95 -13.38
C ARG A 14 10.71 5.42 -13.01
N LYS A 15 11.78 6.03 -13.50
CA LYS A 15 11.98 7.48 -13.39
C LYS A 15 11.21 8.17 -14.52
N THR A 16 10.03 8.66 -14.21
CA THR A 16 9.16 9.36 -15.15
C THR A 16 8.53 10.57 -14.48
N SER A 17 7.81 11.38 -15.23
CA SER A 17 7.06 12.51 -14.69
C SER A 17 5.94 12.04 -13.75
N LEU A 18 5.48 12.92 -12.85
CA LEU A 18 4.35 12.60 -11.97
C LEU A 18 3.09 12.21 -12.78
N THR A 19 2.83 12.89 -13.89
CA THR A 19 1.69 12.57 -14.75
C THR A 19 1.77 11.15 -15.31
N GLU A 20 2.94 10.71 -15.72
CA GLU A 20 3.16 9.32 -16.17
C GLU A 20 3.05 8.32 -15.02
N GLN A 21 3.52 8.68 -13.82
CA GLN A 21 3.33 7.85 -12.63
C GLN A 21 1.84 7.71 -12.29
N VAL A 22 1.08 8.80 -12.33
CA VAL A 22 -0.38 8.77 -12.11
C VAL A 22 -1.06 7.90 -13.16
N ALA A 23 -0.70 8.03 -14.44
CA ALA A 23 -1.24 7.19 -15.50
C ALA A 23 -0.93 5.69 -15.26
N HIS A 24 0.29 5.38 -14.86
CA HIS A 24 0.69 4.02 -14.51
C HIS A 24 -0.08 3.49 -13.28
N HIS A 25 -0.28 4.30 -12.24
CA HIS A 25 -1.12 3.92 -11.11
C HIS A 25 -2.55 3.58 -11.52
N LEU A 26 -3.12 4.35 -12.47
CA LEU A 26 -4.48 4.10 -12.97
C LEU A 26 -4.61 2.76 -13.72
N GLU A 27 -3.54 2.21 -14.31
CA GLU A 27 -3.54 0.86 -14.88
C GLU A 27 -3.77 -0.19 -13.79
N PHE A 28 -3.05 -0.09 -12.66
CA PHE A 28 -3.24 -0.96 -11.49
C PHE A 28 -4.62 -0.78 -10.86
N VAL A 29 -5.10 0.46 -10.76
CA VAL A 29 -6.44 0.76 -10.24
C VAL A 29 -7.51 0.06 -11.09
N ARG A 30 -7.44 0.14 -12.42
CA ARG A 30 -8.37 -0.56 -13.33
C ARG A 30 -8.28 -2.08 -13.16
N ALA A 31 -7.07 -2.62 -13.01
CA ALA A 31 -6.87 -4.05 -12.79
C ALA A 31 -7.46 -4.50 -11.44
N ALA A 32 -7.22 -3.76 -10.36
CA ALA A 32 -7.78 -4.03 -9.03
C ALA A 32 -9.33 -3.90 -9.03
N ALA A 33 -9.88 -2.93 -9.77
CA ALA A 33 -11.32 -2.76 -9.94
C ALA A 33 -11.95 -3.96 -10.65
N ARG A 34 -11.32 -4.50 -11.69
CA ARG A 34 -11.78 -5.75 -12.35
C ARG A 34 -11.81 -6.94 -11.40
N GLN A 35 -10.90 -6.96 -10.42
CA GLN A 35 -10.89 -7.97 -9.35
C GLN A 35 -11.85 -7.65 -8.20
N GLN A 36 -12.57 -6.53 -8.26
CA GLN A 36 -13.48 -6.05 -7.20
C GLN A 36 -12.77 -5.77 -5.87
N CYS A 37 -11.51 -5.34 -5.92
CA CYS A 37 -10.78 -4.94 -4.73
C CYS A 37 -11.35 -3.65 -4.14
N GLN A 38 -11.38 -3.58 -2.82
CA GLN A 38 -11.86 -2.42 -2.04
C GLN A 38 -10.71 -1.58 -1.49
N LEU A 39 -9.49 -2.12 -1.56
CA LEU A 39 -8.24 -1.48 -1.18
C LEU A 39 -7.16 -1.82 -2.19
N LEU A 40 -6.37 -0.82 -2.57
CA LEU A 40 -5.14 -0.99 -3.35
C LEU A 40 -4.01 -0.21 -2.69
N VAL A 41 -2.92 -0.91 -2.40
CA VAL A 41 -1.72 -0.34 -1.79
C VAL A 41 -0.59 -0.34 -2.81
N PHE A 42 0.07 0.78 -2.95
CA PHE A 42 1.26 0.96 -3.78
C PHE A 42 2.53 0.96 -2.94
N PRO A 43 3.70 0.71 -3.56
CA PRO A 43 4.99 0.80 -2.88
C PRO A 43 5.30 2.19 -2.32
N SER A 44 6.29 2.24 -1.42
CA SER A 44 6.83 3.49 -0.89
C SER A 44 7.31 4.42 -2.02
N LEU A 45 7.05 5.73 -1.88
CA LEU A 45 7.36 6.76 -2.89
C LEU A 45 6.92 6.41 -4.31
N SER A 46 5.86 5.65 -4.47
CA SER A 46 5.38 5.16 -5.76
C SER A 46 5.07 6.28 -6.75
N LEU A 47 4.59 7.43 -6.28
CA LEU A 47 4.32 8.62 -7.11
C LEU A 47 5.58 9.34 -7.60
N LEU A 48 6.76 8.98 -7.08
CA LEU A 48 8.06 9.46 -7.55
C LEU A 48 8.90 8.39 -8.27
N GLY A 49 8.36 7.17 -8.43
CA GLY A 49 9.07 6.05 -9.06
C GLY A 49 9.98 5.25 -8.14
N CYS A 50 9.82 5.36 -6.84
CA CYS A 50 10.49 4.53 -5.81
C CYS A 50 12.04 4.58 -5.73
N ASP A 51 12.73 5.41 -6.52
CA ASP A 51 14.21 5.35 -6.65
C ASP A 51 14.94 6.37 -5.76
N TYR A 52 14.40 6.70 -4.61
CA TYR A 52 15.01 7.65 -3.67
C TYR A 52 15.61 6.92 -2.46
N SER A 53 16.72 6.21 -2.69
CA SER A 53 17.48 5.62 -1.60
C SER A 53 18.27 6.69 -0.86
N ARG A 54 17.95 6.96 0.41
CA ARG A 54 18.77 7.72 1.40
C ARG A 54 19.24 9.13 1.01
N ARG A 55 18.81 9.71 -0.12
CA ARG A 55 19.08 11.11 -0.49
C ARG A 55 17.95 12.02 0.00
N ALA A 56 18.20 13.30 0.07
CA ALA A 56 17.16 14.29 0.34
C ALA A 56 15.99 14.10 -0.64
N LEU A 57 14.78 13.97 -0.10
CA LEU A 57 13.58 13.84 -0.91
C LEU A 57 13.26 15.20 -1.58
N PRO A 58 12.69 15.22 -2.77
CA PRO A 58 12.19 16.45 -3.39
C PRO A 58 10.97 16.98 -2.62
N ALA A 59 10.60 18.23 -2.91
CA ALA A 59 9.37 18.82 -2.41
C ALA A 59 8.14 17.95 -2.76
N PRO A 60 7.11 17.96 -1.91
CA PRO A 60 5.84 17.31 -2.22
C PRO A 60 5.30 17.76 -3.57
N PRO A 61 4.66 16.87 -4.33
CA PRO A 61 4.05 17.23 -5.60
C PRO A 61 2.82 18.12 -5.41
N ASP A 62 2.44 18.85 -6.47
CA ASP A 62 1.14 19.53 -6.52
C ASP A 62 0.01 18.47 -6.45
N LEU A 63 -0.82 18.58 -5.41
CA LEU A 63 -1.89 17.63 -5.15
C LEU A 63 -2.99 17.66 -6.23
N SER A 64 -3.13 18.75 -6.99
CA SER A 64 -4.08 18.82 -8.10
C SER A 64 -3.77 17.83 -9.22
N LEU A 65 -2.49 17.46 -9.39
CA LEU A 65 -2.07 16.43 -10.34
C LEU A 65 -2.50 15.02 -9.93
N LEU A 66 -2.95 14.84 -8.69
CA LEU A 66 -3.46 13.57 -8.15
C LEU A 66 -4.98 13.42 -8.28
N ASP A 67 -5.70 14.42 -8.78
CA ASP A 67 -7.16 14.39 -8.99
C ASP A 67 -7.65 13.15 -9.76
N PRO A 68 -6.93 12.64 -10.79
CA PRO A 68 -7.34 11.41 -11.46
C PRO A 68 -7.41 10.19 -10.52
N LEU A 69 -6.57 10.12 -9.48
CA LEU A 69 -6.63 9.05 -8.47
C LEU A 69 -7.81 9.25 -7.50
N CYS A 70 -8.15 10.50 -7.13
CA CYS A 70 -9.36 10.81 -6.36
C CYS A 70 -10.62 10.38 -7.11
N TYR A 71 -10.68 10.73 -8.40
CA TYR A 71 -11.80 10.33 -9.27
C TYR A 71 -11.91 8.82 -9.38
N ALA A 72 -10.79 8.13 -9.58
CA ALA A 72 -10.75 6.68 -9.68
C ALA A 72 -11.20 6.00 -8.38
N ALA A 73 -10.74 6.48 -7.22
CA ALA A 73 -11.15 5.98 -5.91
C ALA A 73 -12.67 6.07 -5.72
N THR A 74 -13.28 7.20 -6.10
CA THR A 74 -14.73 7.41 -6.03
C THR A 74 -15.48 6.51 -7.01
N THR A 75 -15.03 6.47 -8.27
CA THR A 75 -15.67 5.69 -9.35
C THR A 75 -15.71 4.20 -9.04
N TRP A 76 -14.61 3.66 -8.56
CA TRP A 76 -14.47 2.22 -8.28
C TRP A 76 -14.79 1.85 -6.84
N ARG A 77 -15.18 2.83 -6.00
CA ARG A 77 -15.44 2.65 -4.56
C ARG A 77 -14.29 1.92 -3.84
N MET A 78 -13.07 2.25 -4.22
CA MET A 78 -11.86 1.62 -3.74
C MET A 78 -10.97 2.65 -3.02
N THR A 79 -10.46 2.30 -1.85
CA THR A 79 -9.41 3.10 -1.20
C THR A 79 -8.09 2.82 -1.90
N ILE A 80 -7.38 3.88 -2.30
CA ILE A 80 -6.07 3.79 -2.92
C ILE A 80 -5.05 4.44 -1.99
N ILE A 81 -3.91 3.78 -1.76
CA ILE A 81 -2.82 4.27 -0.92
C ILE A 81 -1.56 4.30 -1.77
N ALA A 82 -0.96 5.48 -1.91
CA ALA A 82 0.26 5.66 -2.70
C ALA A 82 1.31 6.47 -1.92
N GLY A 83 2.58 6.11 -2.07
CA GLY A 83 3.70 6.78 -1.42
C GLY A 83 4.12 8.05 -2.12
N LEU A 84 4.40 9.13 -1.35
CA LEU A 84 4.91 10.41 -1.84
C LEU A 84 5.76 11.09 -0.75
N PRO A 85 6.59 12.10 -1.09
CA PRO A 85 7.19 12.94 -0.07
C PRO A 85 6.15 13.86 0.57
N VAL A 86 6.31 14.12 1.83
CA VAL A 86 5.52 15.09 2.61
C VAL A 86 6.44 16.03 3.36
N GLU A 87 5.97 17.23 3.66
CA GLU A 87 6.68 18.18 4.48
C GLU A 87 6.37 17.94 5.96
N TYR A 88 7.40 17.85 6.78
CA TYR A 88 7.29 17.69 8.22
C TYR A 88 8.50 18.32 8.92
N ASN A 89 8.28 19.31 9.79
CA ASN A 89 9.32 20.04 10.53
C ASN A 89 10.44 20.55 9.59
N ASP A 90 10.07 21.29 8.56
CA ASP A 90 10.96 21.89 7.55
C ASP A 90 11.86 20.88 6.80
N ARG A 91 11.43 19.63 6.76
CA ARG A 91 12.09 18.55 6.02
C ARG A 91 11.10 17.79 5.15
N PHE A 92 11.60 17.24 4.07
CA PHE A 92 10.81 16.32 3.25
C PHE A 92 11.09 14.89 3.70
N ILE A 93 10.04 14.21 4.13
CA ILE A 93 10.09 12.83 4.58
C ILE A 93 9.15 11.96 3.74
N ARG A 94 9.28 10.66 3.86
CA ARG A 94 8.35 9.71 3.23
C ARG A 94 6.99 9.83 3.89
N GLY A 95 5.95 9.76 3.09
CA GLY A 95 4.59 9.78 3.53
C GLY A 95 3.68 9.05 2.55
N ILE A 96 2.40 9.09 2.83
CA ILE A 96 1.37 8.44 2.04
C ILE A 96 0.24 9.40 1.71
N ALA A 97 -0.30 9.27 0.50
CA ALA A 97 -1.59 9.82 0.09
C ALA A 97 -2.64 8.71 0.14
N VAL A 98 -3.75 9.01 0.79
CA VAL A 98 -4.90 8.12 0.91
C VAL A 98 -6.07 8.72 0.14
N PHE A 99 -6.42 8.07 -0.97
CA PHE A 99 -7.57 8.41 -1.80
C PHE A 99 -8.75 7.54 -1.37
N ALA A 100 -9.65 8.12 -0.58
CA ALA A 100 -10.82 7.41 -0.09
C ALA A 100 -12.05 7.69 -0.96
N PRO A 101 -12.93 6.71 -1.21
CA PRO A 101 -14.08 6.86 -2.12
C PRO A 101 -15.08 7.94 -1.72
N TRP A 102 -15.05 8.41 -0.48
CA TRP A 102 -15.93 9.44 0.06
C TRP A 102 -15.26 10.82 0.21
N ARG A 103 -14.01 10.97 -0.24
CA ARG A 103 -13.24 12.22 -0.17
C ARG A 103 -12.97 12.77 -1.55
N LYS A 104 -13.07 14.09 -1.71
CA LYS A 104 -12.71 14.80 -2.94
C LYS A 104 -11.20 15.05 -3.06
N THR A 105 -10.50 15.12 -1.93
CA THR A 105 -9.06 15.34 -1.85
C THR A 105 -8.37 14.21 -1.10
N PRO A 106 -7.11 13.89 -1.41
CA PRO A 106 -6.37 12.87 -0.69
C PRO A 106 -6.14 13.27 0.77
N GLY A 107 -6.17 12.31 1.67
CA GLY A 107 -5.63 12.47 3.01
C GLY A 107 -4.12 12.28 2.97
N ILE A 108 -3.35 13.30 3.38
CA ILE A 108 -1.89 13.23 3.42
C ILE A 108 -1.46 12.88 4.84
N ASN A 109 -0.63 11.85 4.98
CA ASN A 109 -0.12 11.37 6.26
C ASN A 109 1.39 11.16 6.18
N HIS A 110 2.09 11.52 7.24
CA HIS A 110 3.52 11.23 7.37
C HIS A 110 3.74 9.93 8.16
N GLN A 111 4.94 9.42 8.09
CA GLN A 111 5.35 8.09 8.49
C GLN A 111 5.14 7.74 9.98
N SER A 112 5.18 8.73 10.87
CA SER A 112 5.08 8.52 12.31
C SER A 112 3.65 8.31 12.84
N HIS A 113 2.64 8.49 11.99
CA HIS A 113 1.24 8.35 12.37
C HIS A 113 0.54 7.50 11.32
N GLY A 114 0.30 6.26 11.64
CA GLY A 114 -0.51 5.39 10.80
C GLY A 114 -1.90 6.01 10.55
N ALA A 115 -2.37 5.96 9.32
CA ALA A 115 -3.72 6.38 9.01
C ALA A 115 -4.69 5.25 9.31
N CYS A 116 -5.59 5.47 10.27
CA CYS A 116 -6.68 4.54 10.52
C CYS A 116 -7.80 4.82 9.52
N LEU A 117 -8.04 3.87 8.63
CA LEU A 117 -9.06 3.98 7.58
C LEU A 117 -10.16 2.96 7.83
N GLY A 118 -11.35 3.42 8.16
CA GLY A 118 -12.47 2.51 8.29
C GLY A 118 -13.81 3.18 8.47
N ARG A 119 -14.80 2.65 7.81
CA ARG A 119 -16.22 2.79 8.18
C ARG A 119 -16.71 1.41 8.62
N ARG A 120 -17.17 1.31 9.89
CA ARG A 120 -17.85 0.13 10.46
C ARG A 120 -17.08 -1.19 10.31
N SER A 121 -16.32 -1.56 11.32
CA SER A 121 -15.72 -2.88 11.55
C SER A 121 -14.47 -3.30 10.75
N ARG A 122 -13.86 -2.43 9.95
CA ARG A 122 -12.60 -2.74 9.25
C ARG A 122 -11.67 -1.54 9.32
N THR A 123 -10.81 -1.56 10.30
CA THR A 123 -9.78 -0.54 10.44
C THR A 123 -8.51 -1.02 9.72
N ILE A 124 -7.94 -0.16 8.91
CA ILE A 124 -6.71 -0.42 8.18
C ILE A 124 -5.68 0.54 8.72
N THR A 125 -4.59 0.01 9.24
CA THR A 125 -3.42 0.83 9.60
C THR A 125 -2.44 0.81 8.44
N VAL A 126 -1.96 1.98 8.07
CA VAL A 126 -1.04 2.16 6.95
C VAL A 126 0.23 2.81 7.46
N VAL A 127 1.37 2.22 7.12
CA VAL A 127 2.69 2.76 7.44
C VAL A 127 3.59 2.61 6.21
N ASP A 128 4.37 3.63 5.92
CA ASP A 128 5.29 3.59 4.78
C ASP A 128 6.52 2.70 5.04
N GLU A 129 6.88 2.51 6.31
CA GLU A 129 8.00 1.68 6.73
C GLU A 129 7.61 0.63 7.78
N GLN A 130 8.57 0.21 8.57
CA GLN A 130 8.40 -0.90 9.51
C GLN A 130 7.56 -0.47 10.73
N PRO A 131 6.76 -1.38 11.29
CA PRO A 131 5.84 -1.08 12.37
C PRO A 131 6.53 -1.09 13.75
N GLU A 132 7.66 -0.42 13.91
CA GLU A 132 8.34 -0.35 15.20
C GLU A 132 7.71 0.72 16.10
N GLY A 133 7.36 0.37 17.33
CA GLY A 133 6.89 1.29 18.36
C GLY A 133 5.50 1.88 18.13
N MET A 134 4.66 1.22 17.36
CA MET A 134 3.30 1.68 17.10
C MET A 134 2.30 1.18 18.14
N ASP A 135 1.49 2.10 18.67
CA ASP A 135 0.26 1.75 19.36
C ASP A 135 -0.77 1.28 18.32
N MET A 136 -1.04 0.00 18.30
CA MET A 136 -2.02 -0.59 17.39
C MET A 136 -3.43 -0.37 17.94
N ASP A 137 -4.33 0.17 17.11
CA ASP A 137 -5.76 0.16 17.39
C ASP A 137 -6.24 -1.30 17.46
N PRO A 138 -6.77 -1.77 18.59
CA PRO A 138 -7.22 -3.16 18.75
C PRO A 138 -8.37 -3.53 17.80
N THR A 139 -9.03 -2.56 17.18
CA THR A 139 -10.06 -2.78 16.17
C THR A 139 -9.50 -2.96 14.75
N CYS A 140 -8.18 -2.81 14.58
CA CYS A 140 -7.52 -2.92 13.30
C CYS A 140 -7.59 -4.36 12.77
N SER A 141 -8.04 -4.53 11.55
CA SER A 141 -8.22 -5.84 10.91
C SER A 141 -7.16 -6.14 9.84
N LEU A 142 -6.43 -5.13 9.40
CA LEU A 142 -5.37 -5.24 8.42
C LEU A 142 -4.33 -4.15 8.63
N PHE A 143 -3.08 -4.53 8.67
CA PHE A 143 -1.94 -3.64 8.56
C PHE A 143 -1.44 -3.63 7.11
N THR A 144 -1.16 -2.44 6.56
CA THR A 144 -0.62 -2.31 5.20
C THR A 144 0.64 -1.47 5.19
N THR A 145 1.59 -1.86 4.35
CA THR A 145 2.83 -1.10 4.18
C THR A 145 3.27 -1.07 2.72
N GLY A 146 3.71 0.10 2.27
CA GLY A 146 4.42 0.27 1.00
C GLY A 146 5.92 0.21 1.25
N GLN A 147 6.65 -0.58 0.47
CA GLN A 147 8.09 -0.78 0.58
C GLN A 147 8.79 -0.55 -0.76
N CYS A 148 10.08 -0.21 -0.71
CA CYS A 148 10.95 -0.18 -1.89
C CYS A 148 12.28 -0.84 -1.52
N LEU A 149 12.22 -2.12 -1.18
CA LEU A 149 13.35 -2.90 -0.67
C LEU A 149 14.05 -3.66 -1.78
N GLY A 150 15.37 -3.60 -1.78
CA GLY A 150 16.22 -4.52 -2.53
C GLY A 150 16.50 -5.81 -1.77
N GLU A 151 17.14 -6.78 -2.43
CA GLU A 151 17.42 -8.12 -1.86
C GLU A 151 18.12 -8.11 -0.49
N PRO A 152 19.11 -7.23 -0.20
CA PRO A 152 19.78 -7.26 1.11
C PRO A 152 18.85 -7.01 2.30
N ASP A 153 17.87 -6.11 2.13
CA ASP A 153 17.00 -5.68 3.23
C ASP A 153 15.68 -6.49 3.28
N LEU A 154 15.36 -7.16 2.19
CA LEU A 154 14.06 -7.82 1.99
C LEU A 154 13.81 -8.92 3.02
N LEU A 155 14.80 -9.79 3.28
CA LEU A 155 14.64 -10.91 4.19
C LEU A 155 14.39 -10.44 5.63
N ALA A 156 15.13 -9.43 6.07
CA ALA A 156 14.97 -8.86 7.41
C ALA A 156 13.59 -8.20 7.56
N SER A 157 13.18 -7.40 6.59
CA SER A 157 11.86 -6.75 6.58
C SER A 157 10.71 -7.76 6.55
N THR A 158 10.81 -8.78 5.71
CA THR A 158 9.79 -9.83 5.60
C THR A 158 9.61 -10.58 6.94
N ARG A 159 10.72 -10.95 7.60
CA ARG A 159 10.67 -11.59 8.92
C ARG A 159 10.05 -10.70 9.98
N ARG A 160 10.36 -9.40 9.98
CA ARG A 160 9.76 -8.45 10.93
C ARG A 160 8.25 -8.32 10.71
N LEU A 161 7.79 -8.20 9.47
CA LEU A 161 6.36 -8.10 9.15
C LEU A 161 5.61 -9.38 9.51
N GLN A 162 6.21 -10.54 9.28
CA GLN A 162 5.66 -11.82 9.69
C GLN A 162 5.56 -11.94 11.22
N PHE A 163 6.62 -11.56 11.94
CA PHE A 163 6.62 -11.54 13.40
C PHE A 163 5.56 -10.56 13.95
N PHE A 164 5.49 -9.35 13.37
CA PHE A 164 4.49 -8.36 13.72
C PHE A 164 3.06 -8.88 13.52
N SER A 165 2.78 -9.52 12.39
CA SER A 165 1.49 -10.14 12.11
C SER A 165 1.07 -11.12 13.22
N HIS A 166 1.98 -12.01 13.60
CA HIS A 166 1.75 -12.98 14.67
C HIS A 166 1.60 -12.33 16.05
N GLN A 167 2.48 -11.40 16.39
CA GLN A 167 2.50 -10.71 17.69
C GLN A 167 1.21 -9.93 17.95
N TYR A 168 0.70 -9.22 16.95
CA TYR A 168 -0.50 -8.38 17.09
C TYR A 168 -1.78 -9.06 16.61
N SER A 169 -1.71 -10.32 16.19
CA SER A 169 -2.84 -11.08 15.65
C SER A 169 -3.59 -10.34 14.54
N ILE A 170 -2.84 -9.71 13.62
CA ILE A 170 -3.36 -8.90 12.53
C ILE A 170 -2.80 -9.36 11.18
N ALA A 171 -3.63 -9.39 10.14
CA ALA A 171 -3.12 -9.65 8.80
C ALA A 171 -2.25 -8.50 8.30
N VAL A 172 -1.22 -8.82 7.51
CA VAL A 172 -0.28 -7.84 6.96
C VAL A 172 -0.22 -7.94 5.45
N LEU A 173 -0.44 -6.82 4.75
CA LEU A 173 -0.29 -6.68 3.32
C LEU A 173 0.89 -5.76 3.00
N MET A 174 1.91 -6.28 2.33
CA MET A 174 3.07 -5.52 1.88
C MET A 174 3.04 -5.33 0.36
N ALA A 175 3.05 -4.10 -0.10
CA ALA A 175 3.33 -3.73 -1.47
C ALA A 175 4.81 -3.37 -1.59
N ASN A 176 5.60 -4.15 -2.32
CA ASN A 176 7.01 -3.86 -2.54
C ASN A 176 7.29 -3.63 -4.03
N ALA A 177 8.06 -2.59 -4.34
CA ALA A 177 8.64 -2.44 -5.65
C ALA A 177 9.72 -3.51 -5.85
N ARG A 178 9.97 -3.91 -7.10
CA ARG A 178 11.01 -4.89 -7.50
C ARG A 178 10.74 -6.34 -7.10
N GLY A 179 9.56 -6.65 -6.61
CA GLY A 179 9.18 -8.03 -6.27
C GLY A 179 8.93 -8.28 -4.80
N ASN A 180 8.51 -9.51 -4.51
CA ASN A 180 8.27 -10.03 -3.17
C ASN A 180 7.18 -9.31 -2.35
N SER A 181 6.23 -8.64 -3.00
CA SER A 181 4.99 -8.25 -2.32
C SER A 181 4.34 -9.47 -1.69
N ALA A 182 3.76 -9.33 -0.51
CA ALA A 182 3.27 -10.48 0.25
C ALA A 182 2.08 -10.15 1.14
N LEU A 183 1.32 -11.19 1.46
CA LEU A 183 0.22 -11.16 2.43
C LEU A 183 0.45 -12.27 3.47
N TRP A 184 0.40 -11.90 4.74
CA TRP A 184 0.37 -12.82 5.88
C TRP A 184 -0.97 -12.72 6.60
N ASP A 185 -1.45 -13.85 7.10
CA ASP A 185 -2.65 -13.89 7.94
C ASP A 185 -2.34 -13.44 9.38
N GLU A 186 -3.35 -13.37 10.22
CA GLU A 186 -3.27 -12.99 11.63
C GLU A 186 -2.46 -13.95 12.52
N HIS A 187 -2.02 -15.07 11.97
CA HIS A 187 -1.15 -16.05 12.64
C HIS A 187 0.30 -15.98 12.15
N GLY A 188 0.62 -15.01 11.29
CA GLY A 188 1.94 -14.90 10.67
C GLY A 188 2.21 -15.92 9.58
N ARG A 189 1.21 -16.65 9.08
CA ARG A 189 1.37 -17.59 7.98
C ARG A 189 1.36 -16.83 6.66
N LEU A 190 2.33 -17.12 5.81
CA LEU A 190 2.38 -16.57 4.45
C LEU A 190 1.24 -17.14 3.63
N ILE A 191 0.35 -16.28 3.15
CA ILE A 191 -0.79 -16.65 2.31
C ILE A 191 -0.41 -16.63 0.84
N VAL A 192 0.24 -15.57 0.39
CA VAL A 192 0.71 -15.41 -0.98
C VAL A 192 1.92 -14.49 -1.01
N ARG A 193 2.87 -14.78 -1.90
CA ARG A 193 4.01 -13.93 -2.20
C ARG A 193 4.23 -13.88 -3.71
N ALA A 194 4.36 -12.69 -4.24
CA ALA A 194 4.71 -12.47 -5.63
C ALA A 194 6.24 -12.59 -5.81
N ASP A 195 6.68 -13.13 -6.93
CA ASP A 195 8.09 -13.09 -7.32
C ASP A 195 8.42 -11.72 -7.95
N ARG A 196 8.93 -11.68 -9.18
CA ARG A 196 9.23 -10.44 -9.91
C ARG A 196 8.15 -10.14 -10.93
N GLY A 197 8.16 -8.90 -11.44
CA GLY A 197 7.30 -8.48 -12.53
C GLY A 197 6.23 -7.46 -12.14
N SER A 198 5.52 -6.98 -13.15
CA SER A 198 4.39 -6.06 -12.99
C SER A 198 3.11 -6.85 -12.78
N LEU A 199 2.54 -6.76 -11.59
CA LEU A 199 1.41 -7.58 -11.17
C LEU A 199 0.63 -6.96 -10.01
N LEU A 200 -0.57 -7.47 -9.79
CA LEU A 200 -1.32 -7.31 -8.54
C LEU A 200 -1.21 -8.59 -7.72
N LEU A 201 -0.81 -8.46 -6.47
CA LEU A 201 -1.06 -9.48 -5.46
C LEU A 201 -2.42 -9.19 -4.86
N VAL A 202 -3.34 -10.14 -4.91
CA VAL A 202 -4.72 -9.99 -4.42
C VAL A 202 -4.92 -10.88 -3.21
N GLY A 203 -5.43 -10.31 -2.13
CA GLY A 203 -5.89 -11.04 -0.95
C GLY A 203 -7.41 -10.99 -0.84
N GLN A 204 -8.04 -12.11 -0.55
CA GLN A 204 -9.46 -12.21 -0.27
C GLN A 204 -9.68 -12.82 1.11
N ARG A 205 -10.41 -12.09 1.97
CA ARG A 205 -10.83 -12.60 3.27
C ARG A 205 -12.27 -13.11 3.21
N SER A 206 -12.46 -14.31 3.74
CA SER A 206 -13.78 -14.95 3.93
C SER A 206 -13.92 -15.41 5.38
N SER A 207 -15.02 -16.09 5.71
CA SER A 207 -15.19 -16.79 6.99
C SER A 207 -14.20 -17.94 7.20
N GLN A 208 -13.59 -18.44 6.13
CA GLN A 208 -12.58 -19.51 6.17
C GLN A 208 -11.14 -18.98 6.28
N GLY A 209 -10.95 -17.66 6.39
CA GLY A 209 -9.64 -17.01 6.45
C GLY A 209 -9.24 -16.30 5.16
N TRP A 210 -7.95 -16.09 4.98
CA TRP A 210 -7.36 -15.43 3.83
C TRP A 210 -7.02 -16.42 2.71
N GLN A 211 -7.26 -15.97 1.49
CA GLN A 211 -6.80 -16.62 0.26
C GLN A 211 -6.05 -15.57 -0.58
N GLY A 212 -5.06 -15.99 -1.33
CA GLY A 212 -4.23 -15.10 -2.15
C GLY A 212 -4.15 -15.54 -3.59
N ASP A 213 -3.99 -14.56 -4.49
CA ASP A 213 -3.81 -14.79 -5.93
C ASP A 213 -2.85 -13.75 -6.51
N ILE A 214 -2.28 -14.03 -7.68
CA ILE A 214 -1.35 -13.16 -8.41
C ILE A 214 -1.91 -12.91 -9.81
N ILE A 215 -2.14 -11.65 -10.13
CA ILE A 215 -2.70 -11.22 -11.41
C ILE A 215 -1.63 -10.45 -12.19
N PRO A 216 -1.02 -11.01 -13.22
CA PRO A 216 -0.06 -10.29 -14.06
C PRO A 216 -0.72 -9.11 -14.78
N LEU A 217 -0.03 -7.97 -14.81
CA LEU A 217 -0.39 -6.84 -15.67
C LEU A 217 0.39 -6.98 -16.99
N ARG A 218 -0.37 -7.03 -18.07
CA ARG A 218 0.17 -7.05 -19.44
C ARG A 218 0.10 -5.68 -20.07
#